data_33a8bca8bee916110bfcab9e4cd9022c
#
_entry.id   33a8bca8bee916110bfcab9e4cd9022c
#
_cell.length_a   1.000
_cell.length_b   1.000
_cell.length_c   1.000
_cell.angle_alpha   90.00
_cell.angle_beta   90.00
_cell.angle_gamma   90.00
#
_symmetry.space_group_name_H-M   'P 1'
#
loop_
_entity.id
_entity.type
_entity.pdbx_description
1 polymer ?
#
loop_
_entity_poly.entity_id
_entity_poly.type
_entity_poly.pdbx_seq_one_letter_code
_entity_poly.pdbx_strand_id
1 'polypeptide(L)'
;MPRKRPGYAASRNPVAYAARLTADDGKACMIRLTRDVIDYQRLTEEVRRGDCGAVVVFLGTVRDLTGERVTVALDYEAYPAMAEKKMAEIEAETRRQWPVGAIVLEHRLGHLEVGDISVAVAVSSPHRAAAFEACRYAIDRLKELVPIWKKENWADGSTEWVHPGA
;
A
#
# COMPACT_ATOMS: atom_id res chain seq x y z
N MET A 1 1.57 10.11 -38.39
CA MET A 1 2.85 9.62 -37.82
C MET A 1 2.66 9.36 -36.32
N PRO A 2 2.80 8.13 -35.83
CA PRO A 2 2.64 7.84 -34.41
C PRO A 2 3.91 8.27 -33.64
N ARG A 3 3.71 9.01 -32.54
CA ARG A 3 4.80 9.45 -31.67
C ARG A 3 5.34 8.25 -30.87
N LYS A 4 6.64 7.99 -30.96
CA LYS A 4 7.35 7.01 -30.13
C LYS A 4 7.33 7.44 -28.68
N ARG A 5 6.89 6.55 -27.78
CA ARG A 5 7.01 6.73 -26.33
C ARG A 5 8.48 6.51 -25.92
N PRO A 6 9.04 7.32 -25.00
CA PRO A 6 10.38 7.07 -24.51
C PRO A 6 10.39 5.80 -23.66
N GLY A 7 11.37 4.91 -23.95
CA GLY A 7 11.59 3.69 -23.19
C GLY A 7 12.11 4.00 -21.79
N TYR A 8 11.42 3.54 -20.79
CA TYR A 8 11.84 3.61 -19.39
C TYR A 8 12.73 2.40 -19.09
N ALA A 9 14.00 2.65 -18.80
CA ALA A 9 14.93 1.62 -18.38
C ALA A 9 14.62 1.21 -16.94
N ALA A 10 14.17 -0.03 -16.75
CA ALA A 10 13.95 -0.61 -15.43
C ALA A 10 15.29 -0.88 -14.75
N SER A 11 15.61 -0.15 -13.68
CA SER A 11 16.66 -0.52 -12.76
C SER A 11 16.22 -1.71 -11.92
N ARG A 12 16.89 -2.85 -12.11
CA ARG A 12 16.67 -4.07 -11.33
C ARG A 12 17.39 -3.92 -9.99
N ASN A 13 16.64 -3.83 -8.89
CA ASN A 13 17.18 -4.05 -7.55
C ASN A 13 16.44 -5.24 -6.90
N PRO A 14 17.15 -6.32 -6.49
CA PRO A 14 16.53 -7.61 -6.17
C PRO A 14 16.40 -7.85 -4.66
N VAL A 15 15.85 -6.94 -3.88
CA VAL A 15 15.53 -7.22 -2.47
C VAL A 15 14.15 -6.67 -2.11
N ALA A 16 13.13 -7.15 -2.81
CA ALA A 16 11.77 -7.07 -2.30
C ALA A 16 11.39 -8.48 -1.85
N TYR A 17 11.15 -8.67 -0.58
CA TYR A 17 10.55 -9.89 -0.04
C TYR A 17 9.10 -9.93 -0.54
N ALA A 18 8.89 -10.45 -1.74
CA ALA A 18 7.59 -10.60 -2.32
C ALA A 18 7.05 -12.00 -1.98
N ALA A 19 6.22 -12.08 -0.96
CA ALA A 19 5.38 -13.24 -0.76
C ALA A 19 4.33 -13.27 -1.88
N ARG A 20 4.54 -14.12 -2.88
CA ARG A 20 3.57 -14.39 -3.95
C ARG A 20 2.60 -15.44 -3.43
N LEU A 21 1.48 -15.01 -2.89
CA LEU A 21 0.34 -15.90 -2.68
C LEU A 21 -0.50 -15.91 -3.97
N THR A 22 -0.44 -16.99 -4.71
CA THR A 22 -1.34 -17.22 -5.85
C THR A 22 -2.66 -17.74 -5.29
N ALA A 23 -3.72 -16.93 -5.39
CA ALA A 23 -5.07 -17.46 -5.23
C ALA A 23 -5.42 -18.34 -6.45
N ASP A 24 -6.16 -19.41 -6.22
CA ASP A 24 -6.43 -20.55 -7.13
C ASP A 24 -7.29 -20.20 -8.37
N ASP A 25 -7.58 -18.92 -8.61
CA ASP A 25 -8.48 -18.43 -9.67
C ASP A 25 -7.80 -17.47 -10.69
N GLY A 26 -6.48 -17.42 -10.72
CA GLY A 26 -5.73 -16.54 -11.63
C GLY A 26 -5.81 -15.05 -11.31
N LYS A 27 -6.36 -14.67 -10.17
CA LYS A 27 -6.43 -13.30 -9.69
C LYS A 27 -5.14 -12.96 -8.93
N ALA A 28 -4.37 -11.98 -9.42
CA ALA A 28 -3.13 -11.59 -8.78
C ALA A 28 -3.41 -10.91 -7.42
N CYS A 29 -2.85 -11.51 -6.36
CA CYS A 29 -2.73 -10.90 -5.04
C CYS A 29 -1.27 -10.59 -4.76
N MET A 30 -0.98 -9.38 -4.32
CA MET A 30 0.37 -9.01 -3.94
C MET A 30 0.36 -8.22 -2.63
N ILE A 31 1.02 -8.82 -1.63
CA ILE A 31 1.22 -8.22 -0.31
C ILE A 31 2.69 -7.99 -0.14
N ARG A 32 3.07 -6.76 0.26
CA ARG A 32 4.48 -6.39 0.43
C ARG A 32 4.69 -5.52 1.66
N LEU A 33 5.73 -5.87 2.42
CA LEU A 33 6.41 -4.95 3.32
C LEU A 33 7.76 -4.62 2.69
N THR A 34 8.09 -3.35 2.58
CA THR A 34 9.32 -2.90 1.91
C THR A 34 10.00 -1.80 2.72
N ARG A 35 11.32 -1.64 2.54
CA ARG A 35 12.07 -0.46 3.00
C ARG A 35 12.40 0.49 1.86
N ASP A 36 12.12 0.07 0.63
CA ASP A 36 12.32 0.89 -0.57
C ASP A 36 11.17 1.86 -0.78
N VAL A 37 11.41 2.88 -1.58
CA VAL A 37 10.38 3.84 -2.01
C VAL A 37 9.30 3.08 -2.79
N ILE A 38 8.02 3.32 -2.42
CA ILE A 38 6.89 2.70 -3.11
C ILE A 38 6.75 3.28 -4.52
N ASP A 39 6.89 2.42 -5.52
CA ASP A 39 6.64 2.76 -6.93
C ASP A 39 5.15 2.56 -7.27
N TYR A 40 4.35 3.59 -7.05
CA TYR A 40 2.91 3.54 -7.29
C TYR A 40 2.54 3.41 -8.77
N GLN A 41 3.43 3.78 -9.70
CA GLN A 41 3.21 3.58 -11.14
C GLN A 41 3.28 2.09 -11.46
N ARG A 42 4.30 1.39 -10.94
CA ARG A 42 4.39 -0.06 -11.03
C ARG A 42 3.16 -0.75 -10.45
N LEU A 43 2.71 -0.36 -9.25
CA LEU A 43 1.52 -0.94 -8.61
C LEU A 43 0.27 -0.74 -9.47
N THR A 44 0.12 0.42 -10.09
CA THR A 44 -1.00 0.71 -10.98
C THR A 44 -1.01 -0.22 -12.19
N GLU A 45 0.16 -0.46 -12.81
CA GLU A 45 0.27 -1.39 -13.95
C GLU A 45 0.06 -2.86 -13.53
N GLU A 46 0.50 -3.25 -12.35
CA GLU A 46 0.34 -4.61 -11.82
C GLU A 46 -1.13 -5.01 -11.63
N VAL A 47 -2.01 -4.07 -11.26
CA VAL A 47 -3.44 -4.35 -11.06
C VAL A 47 -4.29 -4.18 -12.31
N ARG A 48 -3.76 -3.58 -13.38
CA ARG A 48 -4.52 -3.39 -14.63
C ARG A 48 -4.83 -4.73 -15.28
N ARG A 49 -6.08 -4.88 -15.69
CA ARG A 49 -6.59 -6.10 -16.36
C ARG A 49 -7.54 -5.73 -17.49
N GLY A 50 -7.58 -6.57 -18.53
CA GLY A 50 -8.47 -6.36 -19.67
C GLY A 50 -9.96 -6.53 -19.35
N ASP A 51 -10.27 -7.25 -18.27
CA ASP A 51 -11.64 -7.50 -17.77
C ASP A 51 -12.09 -6.48 -16.70
N CYS A 52 -11.26 -5.51 -16.36
CA CYS A 52 -11.53 -4.49 -15.33
C CYS A 52 -11.54 -3.10 -15.96
N GLY A 53 -12.69 -2.42 -15.85
CA GLY A 53 -12.87 -1.05 -16.34
C GLY A 53 -12.46 0.03 -15.34
N ALA A 54 -12.09 -0.32 -14.12
CA ALA A 54 -11.71 0.61 -13.07
C ALA A 54 -10.45 0.18 -12.33
N VAL A 55 -9.57 1.13 -12.08
CA VAL A 55 -8.41 1.00 -11.18
C VAL A 55 -8.46 2.15 -10.20
N VAL A 56 -8.41 1.84 -8.90
CA VAL A 56 -8.32 2.82 -7.81
C VAL A 56 -7.03 2.60 -7.07
N VAL A 57 -6.29 3.67 -6.84
CA VAL A 57 -5.04 3.67 -6.05
C VAL A 57 -5.19 4.64 -4.90
N PHE A 58 -5.00 4.17 -3.69
CA PHE A 58 -4.84 4.97 -2.49
C PHE A 58 -3.36 5.05 -2.14
N LEU A 59 -2.88 6.26 -1.87
CA LEU A 59 -1.53 6.53 -1.36
C LEU A 59 -1.65 7.24 -0.02
N GLY A 60 -1.16 6.61 1.04
CA GLY A 60 -0.99 7.25 2.34
C GLY A 60 0.38 7.93 2.39
N THR A 61 0.39 9.23 2.67
CA THR A 61 1.62 10.05 2.71
C THR A 61 1.89 10.59 4.10
N VAL A 62 3.15 10.88 4.40
CA VAL A 62 3.56 11.50 5.66
C VAL A 62 3.21 12.98 5.61
N ARG A 63 2.38 13.44 6.58
CA ARG A 63 1.96 14.84 6.71
C ARG A 63 2.95 15.61 7.56
N ASP A 64 3.05 16.92 7.34
CA ASP A 64 3.85 17.85 8.13
C ASP A 64 3.18 18.31 9.43
N LEU A 65 1.90 17.98 9.62
CA LEU A 65 1.12 18.38 10.79
C LEU A 65 0.27 17.21 11.30
N THR A 66 0.36 16.94 12.60
CA THR A 66 -0.47 15.96 13.30
C THR A 66 -1.10 16.65 14.51
N GLY A 67 -2.44 16.90 14.46
CA GLY A 67 -3.11 17.79 15.38
C GLY A 67 -2.54 19.22 15.26
N GLU A 68 -2.01 19.76 16.36
CA GLU A 68 -1.35 21.07 16.39
C GLU A 68 0.20 20.98 16.38
N ARG A 69 0.76 19.77 16.27
CA ARG A 69 2.20 19.54 16.32
C ARG A 69 2.78 19.34 14.93
N VAL A 70 3.95 19.93 14.71
CA VAL A 70 4.69 19.77 13.46
C VAL A 70 5.49 18.47 13.48
N THR A 71 5.16 17.58 12.53
CA THR A 71 5.87 16.33 12.26
C THR A 71 6.99 16.60 11.27
N VAL A 72 8.20 16.11 11.55
CA VAL A 72 9.33 16.22 10.62
C VAL A 72 9.63 14.91 9.91
N ALA A 73 9.32 13.78 10.54
CA ALA A 73 9.49 12.44 9.95
C ALA A 73 8.67 11.41 10.74
N LEU A 74 8.44 10.25 10.12
CA LEU A 74 7.89 9.06 10.77
C LEU A 74 8.86 7.88 10.65
N ASP A 75 8.94 7.06 11.69
CA ASP A 75 9.57 5.75 11.59
C ASP A 75 8.50 4.67 11.74
N TYR A 76 8.46 3.73 10.80
CA TYR A 76 7.52 2.61 10.81
C TYR A 76 8.23 1.31 11.12
N GLU A 77 7.69 0.55 12.07
CA GLU A 77 8.12 -0.80 12.43
C GLU A 77 6.95 -1.77 12.40
N ALA A 78 7.24 -3.02 12.09
CA ALA A 78 6.26 -4.09 12.07
C ALA A 78 6.89 -5.41 12.55
N TYR A 79 6.02 -6.33 12.98
CA TYR A 79 6.37 -7.74 13.05
C TYR A 79 5.99 -8.39 11.70
N PRO A 80 6.94 -8.65 10.80
CA PRO A 80 6.64 -8.93 9.38
C PRO A 80 5.69 -10.11 9.18
N ALA A 81 5.96 -11.25 9.82
CA ALA A 81 5.14 -12.46 9.65
C ALA A 81 3.66 -12.25 10.03
N MET A 82 3.39 -11.50 11.10
CA MET A 82 2.02 -11.21 11.53
C MET A 82 1.39 -10.13 10.65
N ALA A 83 2.14 -9.11 10.25
CA ALA A 83 1.66 -8.06 9.37
C ALA A 83 1.27 -8.63 8.01
N GLU A 84 2.10 -9.45 7.38
CA GLU A 84 1.81 -10.12 6.12
C GLU A 84 0.59 -11.03 6.21
N LYS A 85 0.47 -11.82 7.29
CA LYS A 85 -0.72 -12.65 7.53
C LYS A 85 -1.99 -11.82 7.60
N LYS A 86 -1.98 -10.70 8.34
CA LYS A 86 -3.14 -9.82 8.45
C LYS A 86 -3.48 -9.13 7.14
N MET A 87 -2.51 -8.72 6.38
CA MET A 87 -2.72 -8.15 5.05
C MET A 87 -3.33 -9.19 4.09
N ALA A 88 -2.90 -10.46 4.16
CA ALA A 88 -3.50 -11.56 3.39
C ALA A 88 -4.96 -11.82 3.76
N GLU A 89 -5.29 -11.77 5.06
CA GLU A 89 -6.68 -11.90 5.54
C GLU A 89 -7.55 -10.77 5.00
N ILE A 90 -7.06 -9.53 5.01
CA ILE A 90 -7.75 -8.35 4.48
C ILE A 90 -8.01 -8.50 2.97
N GLU A 91 -7.00 -8.93 2.22
CA GLU A 91 -7.11 -9.18 0.80
C GLU A 91 -8.20 -10.21 0.49
N ALA A 92 -8.15 -11.37 1.15
CA ALA A 92 -9.12 -12.43 0.96
C ALA A 92 -10.54 -11.97 1.31
N GLU A 93 -10.72 -11.19 2.37
CA GLU A 93 -12.01 -10.65 2.76
C GLU A 93 -12.54 -9.60 1.77
N THR A 94 -11.66 -8.75 1.26
CA THR A 94 -12.00 -7.77 0.21
C THR A 94 -12.55 -8.47 -1.03
N ARG A 95 -11.91 -9.56 -1.46
CA ARG A 95 -12.39 -10.37 -2.60
C ARG A 95 -13.72 -11.07 -2.36
N ARG A 96 -14.02 -11.42 -1.12
CA ARG A 96 -15.32 -12.02 -0.79
C ARG A 96 -16.46 -11.02 -0.89
N GLN A 97 -16.21 -9.75 -0.62
CA GLN A 97 -17.24 -8.70 -0.58
C GLN A 97 -17.44 -8.00 -1.91
N TRP A 98 -16.42 -7.89 -2.75
CA TRP A 98 -16.47 -7.17 -4.02
C TRP A 98 -15.85 -7.95 -5.18
N PRO A 99 -16.32 -7.71 -6.42
CA PRO A 99 -15.72 -8.30 -7.62
C PRO A 99 -14.37 -7.62 -7.93
N VAL A 100 -13.33 -8.04 -7.23
CA VAL A 100 -11.95 -7.54 -7.40
C VAL A 100 -11.23 -8.37 -8.45
N GLY A 101 -10.66 -7.71 -9.45
CA GLY A 101 -9.81 -8.32 -10.47
C GLY A 101 -8.39 -8.59 -9.95
N ALA A 102 -7.73 -7.55 -9.46
CA ALA A 102 -6.44 -7.63 -8.79
C ALA A 102 -6.39 -6.64 -7.62
N ILE A 103 -5.57 -6.96 -6.61
CA ILE A 103 -5.34 -6.09 -5.45
C ILE A 103 -3.88 -6.17 -5.01
N VAL A 104 -3.30 -5.03 -4.69
CA VAL A 104 -1.98 -4.89 -4.10
C VAL A 104 -2.10 -4.11 -2.80
N LEU A 105 -1.47 -4.63 -1.75
CA LEU A 105 -1.26 -3.96 -0.46
C LEU A 105 0.25 -3.85 -0.23
N GLU A 106 0.79 -2.65 -0.20
CA GLU A 106 2.22 -2.43 0.04
C GLU A 106 2.41 -1.38 1.13
N HIS A 107 3.20 -1.70 2.16
CA HIS A 107 3.55 -0.77 3.24
C HIS A 107 5.05 -0.64 3.36
N ARG A 108 5.53 0.62 3.44
CA ARG A 108 6.94 0.95 3.64
C ARG A 108 7.25 1.03 5.14
N LEU A 109 8.36 0.41 5.53
CA LEU A 109 8.91 0.42 6.87
C LEU A 109 10.20 1.27 6.92
N GLY A 110 10.60 1.65 8.11
CA GLY A 110 11.80 2.46 8.35
C GLY A 110 11.49 3.94 8.39
N HIS A 111 12.50 4.76 8.14
CA HIS A 111 12.42 6.21 8.23
C HIS A 111 11.82 6.83 6.96
N LEU A 112 10.79 7.67 7.14
CA LEU A 112 10.07 8.36 6.07
C LEU A 112 10.03 9.86 6.38
N GLU A 113 10.37 10.65 5.38
CA GLU A 113 10.26 12.10 5.41
C GLU A 113 8.83 12.58 5.10
N VAL A 114 8.53 13.83 5.44
CA VAL A 114 7.26 14.47 5.04
C VAL A 114 7.10 14.41 3.52
N GLY A 115 5.92 13.98 3.07
CA GLY A 115 5.60 13.77 1.65
C GLY A 115 5.90 12.36 1.12
N ASP A 116 6.69 11.56 1.82
CA ASP A 116 6.93 10.16 1.44
C ASP A 116 5.65 9.33 1.49
N ILE A 117 5.56 8.35 0.60
CA ILE A 117 4.47 7.37 0.59
C ILE A 117 4.80 6.27 1.60
N SER A 118 3.94 6.12 2.61
CA SER A 118 4.06 5.06 3.63
C SER A 118 3.30 3.80 3.29
N VAL A 119 2.19 3.92 2.60
CA VAL A 119 1.31 2.80 2.24
C VAL A 119 0.65 3.04 0.89
N ALA A 120 0.49 1.99 0.12
CA ALA A 120 -0.28 1.99 -1.11
C ALA A 120 -1.26 0.83 -1.14
N VAL A 121 -2.47 1.11 -1.60
CA VAL A 121 -3.50 0.11 -1.91
C VAL A 121 -3.94 0.35 -3.35
N ALA A 122 -3.77 -0.65 -4.21
CA ALA A 122 -4.22 -0.59 -5.59
C ALA A 122 -5.23 -1.71 -5.85
N VAL A 123 -6.38 -1.37 -6.43
CA VAL A 123 -7.47 -2.33 -6.70
C VAL A 123 -7.98 -2.13 -8.12
N SER A 124 -8.14 -3.23 -8.86
CA SER A 124 -8.94 -3.22 -10.09
C SER A 124 -10.26 -3.96 -9.91
N SER A 125 -11.28 -3.48 -10.60
CA SER A 125 -12.62 -4.08 -10.60
C SER A 125 -13.30 -3.83 -11.96
N PRO A 126 -14.26 -4.67 -12.40
CA PRO A 126 -15.05 -4.39 -13.58
C PRO A 126 -15.71 -3.01 -13.57
N HIS A 127 -16.17 -2.55 -12.39
CA HIS A 127 -16.88 -1.28 -12.24
C HIS A 127 -16.31 -0.42 -11.11
N ARG A 128 -16.38 0.91 -11.30
CA ARG A 128 -15.80 1.91 -10.39
C ARG A 128 -16.33 1.88 -8.96
N ALA A 129 -17.63 1.62 -8.77
CA ALA A 129 -18.21 1.61 -7.43
C ALA A 129 -17.52 0.56 -6.54
N ALA A 130 -17.45 -0.69 -7.01
CA ALA A 130 -16.77 -1.76 -6.30
C ALA A 130 -15.27 -1.49 -6.10
N ALA A 131 -14.60 -0.86 -7.07
CA ALA A 131 -13.19 -0.51 -6.94
C ALA A 131 -12.95 0.51 -5.82
N PHE A 132 -13.78 1.55 -5.70
CA PHE A 132 -13.69 2.53 -4.62
C PHE A 132 -13.99 1.91 -3.26
N GLU A 133 -15.08 1.15 -3.15
CA GLU A 133 -15.48 0.50 -1.89
C GLU A 133 -14.43 -0.51 -1.42
N ALA A 134 -13.94 -1.36 -2.30
CA ALA A 134 -12.91 -2.34 -1.99
C ALA A 134 -11.59 -1.68 -1.56
N CYS A 135 -11.16 -0.64 -2.25
CA CYS A 135 -9.94 0.09 -1.89
C CYS A 135 -10.08 0.77 -0.52
N ARG A 136 -11.20 1.44 -0.26
CA ARG A 136 -11.48 2.06 1.03
C ARG A 136 -11.51 1.02 2.15
N TYR A 137 -12.24 -0.06 1.97
CA TYR A 137 -12.29 -1.15 2.94
C TYR A 137 -10.89 -1.69 3.27
N ALA A 138 -10.09 -1.98 2.24
CA ALA A 138 -8.77 -2.54 2.43
C ALA A 138 -7.84 -1.62 3.23
N ILE A 139 -7.83 -0.30 2.97
CA ILE A 139 -7.00 0.64 3.74
C ILE A 139 -7.52 0.85 5.17
N ASP A 140 -8.84 0.93 5.36
CA ASP A 140 -9.43 1.08 6.68
C ASP A 140 -9.08 -0.13 7.57
N ARG A 141 -9.26 -1.35 7.06
CA ARG A 141 -8.90 -2.59 7.76
C ARG A 141 -7.40 -2.74 7.99
N LEU A 142 -6.57 -2.31 7.03
CA LEU A 142 -5.12 -2.31 7.21
C LEU A 142 -4.70 -1.47 8.41
N LYS A 143 -5.24 -0.26 8.52
CA LYS A 143 -4.95 0.65 9.64
C LYS A 143 -5.47 0.14 10.98
N GLU A 144 -6.56 -0.61 11.00
CA GLU A 144 -7.14 -1.16 12.22
C GLU A 144 -6.44 -2.44 12.71
N LEU A 145 -6.04 -3.34 11.81
CA LEU A 145 -5.70 -4.72 12.14
C LEU A 145 -4.23 -5.08 11.98
N VAL A 146 -3.53 -4.38 11.06
CA VAL A 146 -2.15 -4.76 10.76
C VAL A 146 -1.22 -4.19 11.84
N PRO A 147 -0.39 -5.02 12.49
CA PRO A 147 0.51 -4.58 13.56
C PRO A 147 1.71 -3.85 12.99
N ILE A 148 1.49 -2.61 12.59
CA ILE A 148 2.50 -1.66 12.15
C ILE A 148 2.46 -0.47 13.12
N TRP A 149 3.57 -0.24 13.82
CA TRP A 149 3.74 0.88 14.74
C TRP A 149 4.41 2.03 14.03
N LYS A 150 4.01 3.26 14.38
CA LYS A 150 4.68 4.46 13.92
C LYS A 150 5.26 5.26 15.10
N LYS A 151 6.46 5.76 14.93
CA LYS A 151 7.07 6.73 15.81
C LYS A 151 7.01 8.10 15.12
N GLU A 152 6.32 9.04 15.75
CA GLU A 152 6.33 10.45 15.36
C GLU A 152 7.65 11.08 15.78
N ASN A 153 8.30 11.80 14.87
CA ASN A 153 9.44 12.67 15.16
C ASN A 153 8.96 14.11 15.02
N TRP A 154 8.96 14.84 16.14
CA TRP A 154 8.42 16.18 16.21
C TRP A 154 9.49 17.24 15.95
N ALA A 155 9.07 18.43 15.48
CA ALA A 155 9.98 19.54 15.21
C ALA A 155 10.70 20.07 16.47
N ASP A 156 10.16 19.83 17.66
CA ASP A 156 10.77 20.16 18.94
C ASP A 156 11.89 19.17 19.38
N GLY A 157 12.16 18.14 18.56
CA GLY A 157 13.14 17.09 18.82
C GLY A 157 12.62 15.95 19.69
N SER A 158 11.39 16.01 20.17
CA SER A 158 10.77 14.90 20.89
C SER A 158 10.25 13.83 19.94
N THR A 159 10.04 12.62 20.46
CA THR A 159 9.51 11.49 19.71
C THR A 159 8.41 10.78 20.49
N GLU A 160 7.47 10.15 19.79
CA GLU A 160 6.36 9.43 20.41
C GLU A 160 5.95 8.23 19.57
N TRP A 161 5.83 7.06 20.21
CA TRP A 161 5.27 5.87 19.58
C TRP A 161 3.75 5.90 19.61
N VAL A 162 3.14 5.70 18.46
CA VAL A 162 1.68 5.63 18.29
C VAL A 162 1.30 4.20 17.92
N HIS A 163 0.35 3.65 18.70
CA HIS A 163 -0.15 2.29 18.47
C HIS A 163 -1.01 2.19 17.20
N PRO A 164 -1.04 0.98 16.54
CA PRO A 164 -1.98 0.70 15.46
C PRO A 164 -3.43 0.94 15.91
N GLY A 165 -4.22 1.59 15.05
CA GLY A 165 -5.63 1.86 15.34
C GLY A 165 -5.91 3.08 16.24
N ALA A 166 -4.89 3.84 16.59
CA ALA A 166 -5.05 5.11 17.32
C ALA A 166 -5.23 6.30 16.36
#